data_5ebf34bc28e05317e447c75269a34434
#
_entry.id   5ebf34bc28e05317e447c75269a34434
#
_cell.length_a   1.000
_cell.length_b   1.000
_cell.length_c   1.000
_cell.angle_alpha   90.00
_cell.angle_beta   90.00
_cell.angle_gamma   90.00
#
_symmetry.space_group_name_H-M   'P 1'
#
loop_
_entity.id
_entity.type
_entity.pdbx_description
1 polymer ?
#
loop_
_entity_poly.entity_id
_entity_poly.type
_entity_poly.pdbx_seq_one_letter_code
_entity_poly.pdbx_strand_id
1 'polypeptide(L)'
;MTDLSVDVLIVGGGPAGAAAAIEATRSGLKAVVIDKSRFPRDKCCGDGLTTGALRHLEELGFSPDTVPSWRPISDVHVRAPSGRTIGFPLPDPDDGDGLFAAVARRQELDSALLDLAERSGADVRQQHTLVAIEQGPDRVDAVADSPDGSLSVRARYVIAADGMWSTTRKLLGVDVGKYRGDWHAFRQYFTGVTGPANRQLLVWFEPDLLPGYAWSFPVDDRSANVGFGILRKDGQSVQLMKELWPDLLNRPHVREALGPAAVPEEAHRAWPIPTRLGDLPYAVDRVLFVGDALAAGDPMTGEGIGQAIETGRLAIAAITDPAAADQPERIGQHFEQDLSRGMERDHRMARTLSVVLGSRRGADASVRIAGATGWTRSNFARWLFEDYPRAALLTPRRWRRGLFTSPGAYAG
;
A
#
# COMPACT_ATOMS: atom_id res chain seq x y z
N MET A 1 -29.38 -16.41 -13.25
CA MET A 1 -28.89 -15.50 -12.18
C MET A 1 -28.61 -16.37 -10.97
N THR A 2 -27.39 -16.41 -10.48
CA THR A 2 -27.02 -17.20 -9.30
C THR A 2 -27.18 -16.32 -8.07
N ASP A 3 -27.94 -16.80 -7.06
CA ASP A 3 -28.19 -16.04 -5.82
C ASP A 3 -27.29 -16.57 -4.69
N LEU A 4 -26.51 -15.70 -4.06
CA LEU A 4 -25.68 -16.02 -2.90
C LEU A 4 -26.18 -15.23 -1.66
N SER A 5 -26.12 -15.88 -0.49
CA SER A 5 -26.32 -15.20 0.80
C SER A 5 -25.10 -15.43 1.67
N VAL A 6 -24.51 -14.32 2.16
CA VAL A 6 -23.23 -14.31 2.87
C VAL A 6 -23.27 -13.32 4.02
N ASP A 7 -22.30 -13.42 4.93
CA ASP A 7 -22.11 -12.41 5.97
C ASP A 7 -21.42 -11.17 5.42
N VAL A 8 -20.38 -11.36 4.60
CA VAL A 8 -19.58 -10.26 4.05
C VAL A 8 -19.34 -10.43 2.55
N LEU A 9 -19.74 -9.43 1.77
CA LEU A 9 -19.30 -9.26 0.38
C LEU A 9 -18.09 -8.33 0.35
N ILE A 10 -17.02 -8.75 -0.29
CA ILE A 10 -15.80 -7.98 -0.47
C ILE A 10 -15.66 -7.62 -1.94
N VAL A 11 -15.61 -6.33 -2.25
CA VAL A 11 -15.50 -5.82 -3.61
C VAL A 11 -14.06 -5.39 -3.87
N GLY A 12 -13.32 -6.20 -4.62
CA GLY A 12 -11.90 -6.04 -4.94
C GLY A 12 -11.00 -7.06 -4.24
N GLY A 13 -10.23 -7.82 -5.03
CA GLY A 13 -9.31 -8.87 -4.58
C GLY A 13 -7.85 -8.40 -4.40
N GLY A 14 -7.61 -7.09 -4.25
CA GLY A 14 -6.29 -6.56 -3.90
C GLY A 14 -5.92 -6.80 -2.43
N PRO A 15 -4.77 -6.28 -1.94
CA PRO A 15 -4.29 -6.55 -0.58
C PRO A 15 -5.32 -6.26 0.52
N ALA A 16 -6.10 -5.18 0.41
CA ALA A 16 -7.14 -4.85 1.39
C ALA A 16 -8.27 -5.89 1.41
N GLY A 17 -8.75 -6.27 0.23
CA GLY A 17 -9.85 -7.24 0.12
C GLY A 17 -9.43 -8.65 0.47
N ALA A 18 -8.23 -9.08 0.06
CA ALA A 18 -7.69 -10.37 0.43
C ALA A 18 -7.48 -10.48 1.96
N ALA A 19 -6.95 -9.43 2.59
CA ALA A 19 -6.80 -9.38 4.04
C ALA A 19 -8.16 -9.43 4.77
N ALA A 20 -9.14 -8.67 4.31
CA ALA A 20 -10.50 -8.73 4.84
C ALA A 20 -11.12 -10.12 4.68
N ALA A 21 -10.92 -10.79 3.55
CA ALA A 21 -11.43 -12.13 3.30
C ALA A 21 -10.83 -13.18 4.24
N ILE A 22 -9.51 -13.13 4.45
CA ILE A 22 -8.80 -14.03 5.36
C ILE A 22 -9.30 -13.83 6.79
N GLU A 23 -9.40 -12.60 7.25
CA GLU A 23 -9.87 -12.32 8.63
C GLU A 23 -11.36 -12.65 8.80
N ALA A 24 -12.18 -12.41 7.79
CA ALA A 24 -13.61 -12.80 7.84
C ALA A 24 -13.78 -14.32 8.02
N THR A 25 -13.09 -15.12 7.21
CA THR A 25 -13.15 -16.57 7.30
C THR A 25 -12.59 -17.10 8.62
N ARG A 26 -11.49 -16.53 9.14
CA ARG A 26 -10.94 -16.84 10.47
C ARG A 26 -11.90 -16.53 11.60
N SER A 27 -12.72 -15.50 11.42
CA SER A 27 -13.78 -15.12 12.36
C SER A 27 -15.06 -15.94 12.20
N GLY A 28 -15.07 -16.96 11.33
CA GLY A 28 -16.23 -17.84 11.08
C GLY A 28 -17.31 -17.20 10.20
N LEU A 29 -17.04 -16.07 9.56
CA LEU A 29 -17.96 -15.41 8.64
C LEU A 29 -17.90 -16.03 7.23
N LYS A 30 -19.06 -16.18 6.61
CA LYS A 30 -19.16 -16.54 5.19
C LYS A 30 -18.82 -15.34 4.33
N ALA A 31 -17.69 -15.39 3.63
CA ALA A 31 -17.16 -14.30 2.82
C ALA A 31 -17.13 -14.66 1.33
N VAL A 32 -17.54 -13.71 0.49
CA VAL A 32 -17.39 -13.76 -0.98
C VAL A 32 -16.55 -12.55 -1.41
N VAL A 33 -15.52 -12.80 -2.22
CA VAL A 33 -14.70 -11.77 -2.87
C VAL A 33 -15.10 -11.72 -4.34
N ILE A 34 -15.44 -10.54 -4.83
CA ILE A 34 -15.59 -10.28 -6.28
C ILE A 34 -14.48 -9.35 -6.76
N ASP A 35 -13.85 -9.64 -7.87
CA ASP A 35 -12.93 -8.73 -8.56
C ASP A 35 -13.21 -8.72 -10.06
N LYS A 36 -13.20 -7.52 -10.65
CA LYS A 36 -13.42 -7.35 -12.09
C LYS A 36 -12.29 -7.92 -12.96
N SER A 37 -11.12 -8.13 -12.37
CA SER A 37 -9.94 -8.64 -13.06
C SER A 37 -9.84 -10.16 -12.93
N ARG A 38 -9.02 -10.74 -13.81
CA ARG A 38 -8.47 -12.09 -13.64
C ARG A 38 -7.04 -11.96 -13.11
N PHE A 39 -6.70 -12.73 -12.08
CA PHE A 39 -5.35 -12.79 -11.53
C PHE A 39 -4.52 -13.91 -12.21
N PRO A 40 -3.20 -13.73 -12.32
CA PRO A 40 -2.43 -12.55 -11.86
C PRO A 40 -2.68 -11.32 -12.72
N ARG A 41 -2.77 -10.14 -12.08
CA ARG A 41 -2.93 -8.85 -12.75
C ARG A 41 -1.87 -7.85 -12.31
N ASP A 42 -1.40 -7.01 -13.21
CA ASP A 42 -0.50 -5.93 -12.84
C ASP A 42 -1.26 -4.77 -12.15
N LYS A 43 -0.61 -4.18 -11.17
CA LYS A 43 -1.02 -2.95 -10.50
C LYS A 43 0.20 -2.02 -10.41
N CYS A 44 0.10 -0.82 -10.96
CA CYS A 44 1.19 0.16 -10.88
C CYS A 44 1.58 0.43 -9.42
N CYS A 45 2.81 0.12 -9.06
CA CYS A 45 3.39 0.19 -7.72
C CYS A 45 4.91 0.20 -7.79
N GLY A 46 5.58 0.68 -6.75
CA GLY A 46 7.03 0.52 -6.56
C GLY A 46 7.44 -0.88 -6.10
N ASP A 47 6.47 -1.74 -5.72
CA ASP A 47 6.68 -3.13 -5.26
C ASP A 47 7.39 -3.26 -3.90
N GLY A 48 7.74 -2.16 -3.25
CA GLY A 48 8.37 -2.17 -1.94
C GLY A 48 7.39 -2.57 -0.84
N LEU A 49 7.86 -3.37 0.10
CA LEU A 49 7.14 -3.78 1.31
C LEU A 49 7.89 -3.25 2.53
N THR A 50 7.19 -2.52 3.37
CA THR A 50 7.70 -2.01 4.65
C THR A 50 7.64 -3.09 5.73
N THR A 51 8.34 -2.90 6.85
CA THR A 51 8.25 -3.78 8.03
C THR A 51 6.81 -3.89 8.52
N GLY A 52 6.06 -2.78 8.50
CA GLY A 52 4.63 -2.80 8.84
C GLY A 52 3.83 -3.71 7.92
N ALA A 53 4.03 -3.59 6.60
CA ALA A 53 3.38 -4.46 5.62
C ALA A 53 3.76 -5.94 5.81
N LEU A 54 5.05 -6.22 6.05
CA LEU A 54 5.56 -7.58 6.27
C LEU A 54 4.95 -8.24 7.52
N ARG A 55 4.83 -7.50 8.63
CA ARG A 55 4.17 -8.02 9.84
C ARG A 55 2.70 -8.33 9.61
N HIS A 56 1.99 -7.48 8.89
CA HIS A 56 0.60 -7.78 8.53
C HIS A 56 0.48 -9.02 7.64
N LEU A 57 1.41 -9.22 6.71
CA LEU A 57 1.46 -10.45 5.90
C LEU A 57 1.73 -11.70 6.76
N GLU A 58 2.70 -11.62 7.66
CA GLU A 58 3.01 -12.69 8.62
C GLU A 58 1.80 -13.05 9.50
N GLU A 59 1.13 -12.07 10.08
CA GLU A 59 -0.08 -12.24 10.89
C GLU A 59 -1.24 -12.87 10.10
N LEU A 60 -1.33 -12.61 8.79
CA LEU A 60 -2.25 -13.29 7.88
C LEU A 60 -1.80 -14.73 7.54
N GLY A 61 -0.65 -15.18 8.01
CA GLY A 61 -0.08 -16.51 7.66
C GLY A 61 0.39 -16.59 6.21
N PHE A 62 0.74 -15.46 5.63
CA PHE A 62 1.30 -15.41 4.29
C PHE A 62 2.73 -15.94 4.28
N SER A 63 3.07 -16.81 3.32
CA SER A 63 4.43 -17.29 3.13
C SER A 63 5.12 -16.56 1.98
N PRO A 64 6.28 -15.94 2.23
CA PRO A 64 7.12 -15.34 1.19
C PRO A 64 7.46 -16.28 0.03
N ASP A 65 7.61 -17.58 0.28
CA ASP A 65 7.96 -18.60 -0.71
C ASP A 65 6.91 -18.76 -1.82
N THR A 66 5.72 -18.22 -1.62
CA THR A 66 4.65 -18.26 -2.64
C THR A 66 4.81 -17.19 -3.72
N VAL A 67 5.79 -16.29 -3.58
CA VAL A 67 6.03 -15.17 -4.50
C VAL A 67 7.42 -15.34 -5.16
N PRO A 68 7.51 -15.72 -6.44
CA PRO A 68 8.78 -15.93 -7.12
C PRO A 68 9.73 -14.72 -7.11
N SER A 69 9.19 -13.50 -7.21
CA SER A 69 9.97 -12.26 -7.17
C SER A 69 10.24 -11.73 -5.76
N TRP A 70 9.96 -12.51 -4.71
CA TRP A 70 10.22 -12.06 -3.34
C TRP A 70 11.70 -11.85 -3.08
N ARG A 71 12.05 -10.62 -2.71
CA ARG A 71 13.43 -10.23 -2.45
C ARG A 71 13.56 -9.46 -1.15
N PRO A 72 14.20 -10.03 -0.11
CA PRO A 72 14.57 -9.28 1.09
C PRO A 72 15.54 -8.14 0.77
N ILE A 73 15.41 -7.03 1.50
CA ILE A 73 16.25 -5.83 1.32
C ILE A 73 16.85 -5.43 2.66
N SER A 74 18.19 -5.29 2.67
CA SER A 74 18.95 -4.73 3.79
C SER A 74 19.78 -3.49 3.41
N ASP A 75 20.05 -3.28 2.11
CA ASP A 75 20.91 -2.20 1.61
C ASP A 75 20.08 -1.07 0.96
N VAL A 76 19.79 -0.03 1.76
CA VAL A 76 18.98 1.12 1.37
C VAL A 76 19.86 2.35 1.23
N HIS A 77 19.77 3.04 0.11
CA HIS A 77 20.53 4.27 -0.15
C HIS A 77 19.60 5.44 -0.49
N VAL A 78 19.83 6.57 0.15
CA VAL A 78 19.08 7.80 -0.07
C VAL A 78 20.03 8.89 -0.57
N ARG A 79 19.70 9.45 -1.74
CA ARG A 79 20.39 10.59 -2.33
C ARG A 79 19.64 11.88 -2.03
N ALA A 80 20.31 12.81 -1.37
CA ALA A 80 19.79 14.13 -1.07
C ALA A 80 19.82 15.05 -2.31
N PRO A 81 19.04 16.16 -2.33
CA PRO A 81 19.05 17.13 -3.45
C PRO A 81 20.41 17.77 -3.73
N SER A 82 21.31 17.79 -2.76
CA SER A 82 22.71 18.22 -2.92
C SER A 82 23.58 17.25 -3.71
N GLY A 83 23.08 16.05 -3.99
CA GLY A 83 23.82 14.96 -4.63
C GLY A 83 24.51 14.01 -3.66
N ARG A 84 24.50 14.30 -2.35
CA ARG A 84 25.09 13.42 -1.34
C ARG A 84 24.24 12.15 -1.18
N THR A 85 24.84 10.98 -1.33
CA THR A 85 24.20 9.68 -1.07
C THR A 85 24.64 9.14 0.29
N ILE A 86 23.70 8.60 1.06
CA ILE A 86 23.94 8.00 2.37
C ILE A 86 23.27 6.62 2.41
N GLY A 87 24.01 5.60 2.86
CA GLY A 87 23.49 4.29 3.15
C GLY A 87 22.76 4.23 4.49
N PHE A 88 21.61 3.62 4.50
CA PHE A 88 20.74 3.39 5.67
C PHE A 88 20.49 1.88 5.81
N PRO A 89 21.44 1.13 6.40
CA PRO A 89 21.34 -0.31 6.48
C PRO A 89 20.17 -0.73 7.38
N LEU A 90 19.40 -1.69 6.93
CA LEU A 90 18.49 -2.49 7.74
C LEU A 90 19.23 -3.71 8.27
N PRO A 91 18.77 -4.38 9.35
CA PRO A 91 19.32 -5.66 9.78
C PRO A 91 19.32 -6.66 8.64
N ASP A 92 20.38 -7.49 8.59
CA ASP A 92 20.51 -8.52 7.56
C ASP A 92 19.51 -9.65 7.86
N PRO A 93 18.73 -10.11 6.87
CA PRO A 93 17.84 -11.25 7.04
C PRO A 93 18.54 -12.51 7.55
N ASP A 94 19.81 -12.70 7.18
CA ASP A 94 20.61 -13.86 7.57
C ASP A 94 21.08 -13.83 9.04
N ASP A 95 21.00 -12.69 9.71
CA ASP A 95 21.32 -12.54 11.14
C ASP A 95 20.23 -13.13 12.07
N GLY A 96 19.09 -13.57 11.53
CA GLY A 96 17.96 -14.14 12.29
C GLY A 96 17.05 -13.11 12.95
N ASP A 97 17.27 -11.82 12.70
CA ASP A 97 16.45 -10.72 13.23
C ASP A 97 15.14 -10.52 12.46
N GLY A 98 14.87 -11.37 11.45
CA GLY A 98 13.69 -11.26 10.57
C GLY A 98 13.80 -10.21 9.48
N LEU A 99 12.73 -10.00 8.74
CA LEU A 99 12.68 -9.11 7.57
C LEU A 99 12.21 -7.71 7.94
N PHE A 100 12.93 -6.69 7.54
CA PHE A 100 12.57 -5.28 7.73
C PHE A 100 12.10 -4.59 6.44
N ALA A 101 12.45 -5.12 5.29
CA ALA A 101 11.99 -4.68 3.99
C ALA A 101 12.06 -5.82 2.98
N ALA A 102 11.18 -5.78 1.99
CA ALA A 102 11.24 -6.66 0.83
C ALA A 102 10.74 -5.93 -0.42
N VAL A 103 11.02 -6.50 -1.58
CA VAL A 103 10.41 -6.14 -2.86
C VAL A 103 9.72 -7.38 -3.42
N ALA A 104 8.50 -7.19 -3.94
CA ALA A 104 7.73 -8.27 -4.56
C ALA A 104 6.84 -7.70 -5.67
N ARG A 105 6.92 -8.25 -6.87
CA ARG A 105 6.04 -7.81 -7.99
C ARG A 105 4.58 -7.92 -7.58
N ARG A 106 3.83 -6.82 -7.70
CA ARG A 106 2.43 -6.73 -7.30
C ARG A 106 1.53 -7.78 -7.94
N GLN A 107 1.79 -8.15 -9.18
CA GLN A 107 1.00 -9.19 -9.83
C GLN A 107 1.13 -10.55 -9.14
N GLU A 108 2.30 -10.88 -8.61
CA GLU A 108 2.56 -12.13 -7.90
C GLU A 108 2.07 -12.05 -6.45
N LEU A 109 2.39 -10.96 -5.75
CA LEU A 109 1.95 -10.73 -4.38
C LEU A 109 0.41 -10.72 -4.26
N ASP A 110 -0.26 -9.96 -5.14
CA ASP A 110 -1.72 -9.85 -5.11
C ASP A 110 -2.39 -11.21 -5.42
N SER A 111 -1.82 -11.98 -6.37
CA SER A 111 -2.32 -13.33 -6.68
C SER A 111 -2.15 -14.27 -5.49
N ALA A 112 -0.96 -14.31 -4.90
CA ALA A 112 -0.67 -15.19 -3.76
C ALA A 112 -1.52 -14.86 -2.52
N LEU A 113 -1.80 -13.57 -2.29
CA LEU A 113 -2.72 -13.14 -1.23
C LEU A 113 -4.17 -13.58 -1.50
N LEU A 114 -4.64 -13.44 -2.74
CA LEU A 114 -5.99 -13.86 -3.12
C LEU A 114 -6.14 -15.38 -3.02
N ASP A 115 -5.12 -16.12 -3.45
CA ASP A 115 -5.06 -17.59 -3.30
C ASP A 115 -5.06 -18.00 -1.82
N LEU A 116 -4.39 -17.23 -0.94
CA LEU A 116 -4.46 -17.46 0.50
C LEU A 116 -5.86 -17.22 1.05
N ALA A 117 -6.57 -16.19 0.58
CA ALA A 117 -7.95 -15.94 0.97
C ALA A 117 -8.87 -17.10 0.55
N GLU A 118 -8.70 -17.62 -0.66
CA GLU A 118 -9.45 -18.79 -1.14
C GLU A 118 -9.15 -20.04 -0.31
N ARG A 119 -7.87 -20.34 -0.06
CA ARG A 119 -7.48 -21.45 0.82
C ARG A 119 -7.98 -21.30 2.26
N SER A 120 -8.20 -20.08 2.73
CA SER A 120 -8.80 -19.80 4.04
C SER A 120 -10.31 -20.02 4.08
N GLY A 121 -10.95 -20.29 2.93
CA GLY A 121 -12.36 -20.61 2.82
C GLY A 121 -13.25 -19.50 2.25
N ALA A 122 -12.68 -18.40 1.75
CA ALA A 122 -13.45 -17.38 1.04
C ALA A 122 -13.86 -17.88 -0.37
N ASP A 123 -15.08 -17.56 -0.81
CA ASP A 123 -15.52 -17.80 -2.19
C ASP A 123 -15.00 -16.67 -3.07
N VAL A 124 -14.00 -16.96 -3.92
CA VAL A 124 -13.36 -15.96 -4.78
C VAL A 124 -13.92 -16.00 -6.20
N ARG A 125 -14.54 -14.90 -6.61
CA ARG A 125 -15.17 -14.72 -7.92
C ARG A 125 -14.42 -13.66 -8.74
N GLN A 126 -13.47 -14.10 -9.55
CA GLN A 126 -12.75 -13.25 -10.48
C GLN A 126 -13.62 -12.92 -11.70
N GLN A 127 -13.28 -11.84 -12.43
CA GLN A 127 -14.03 -11.33 -13.60
C GLN A 127 -15.48 -10.96 -13.28
N HIS A 128 -15.77 -10.58 -12.02
CA HIS A 128 -17.07 -10.09 -11.60
C HIS A 128 -17.00 -8.61 -11.28
N THR A 129 -17.73 -7.80 -12.04
CA THR A 129 -17.77 -6.34 -11.89
C THR A 129 -19.04 -5.94 -11.16
N LEU A 130 -18.92 -5.27 -10.01
CA LEU A 130 -20.07 -4.70 -9.31
C LEU A 130 -20.77 -3.66 -10.20
N VAL A 131 -22.07 -3.85 -10.43
CA VAL A 131 -22.89 -2.96 -11.29
C VAL A 131 -24.06 -2.32 -10.54
N ALA A 132 -24.51 -2.92 -9.43
CA ALA A 132 -25.55 -2.35 -8.57
C ALA A 132 -25.29 -2.71 -7.12
N ILE A 133 -25.72 -1.82 -6.22
CA ILE A 133 -25.70 -2.02 -4.77
C ILE A 133 -26.87 -1.22 -4.16
N GLU A 134 -27.62 -1.87 -3.30
CA GLU A 134 -28.75 -1.27 -2.58
C GLU A 134 -28.66 -1.68 -1.11
N GLN A 135 -28.77 -0.72 -0.21
CA GLN A 135 -28.74 -0.96 1.22
C GLN A 135 -30.14 -0.98 1.82
N GLY A 136 -30.45 -2.05 2.54
CA GLY A 136 -31.64 -2.21 3.35
C GLY A 136 -31.32 -2.11 4.85
N PRO A 137 -32.30 -2.20 5.71
CA PRO A 137 -32.12 -2.05 7.18
C PRO A 137 -31.28 -3.18 7.78
N ASP A 138 -31.32 -4.39 7.21
CA ASP A 138 -30.68 -5.59 7.75
C ASP A 138 -29.63 -6.23 6.80
N ARG A 139 -29.55 -5.74 5.56
CA ARG A 139 -28.67 -6.32 4.54
C ARG A 139 -28.35 -5.33 3.43
N VAL A 140 -27.41 -5.77 2.58
CA VAL A 140 -27.06 -5.13 1.31
C VAL A 140 -27.35 -6.12 0.18
N ASP A 141 -28.09 -5.69 -0.82
CA ASP A 141 -28.30 -6.43 -2.06
C ASP A 141 -27.37 -5.87 -3.15
N ALA A 142 -26.54 -6.71 -3.75
CA ALA A 142 -25.56 -6.32 -4.76
C ALA A 142 -25.68 -7.20 -6.01
N VAL A 143 -25.38 -6.61 -7.16
CA VAL A 143 -25.33 -7.34 -8.45
C VAL A 143 -23.95 -7.14 -9.07
N ALA A 144 -23.34 -8.24 -9.48
CA ALA A 144 -22.09 -8.22 -10.21
C ALA A 144 -22.26 -8.94 -11.56
N ASP A 145 -21.75 -8.34 -12.62
CA ASP A 145 -21.74 -8.93 -13.96
C ASP A 145 -20.41 -9.63 -14.25
N SER A 146 -20.51 -10.78 -14.91
CA SER A 146 -19.37 -11.56 -15.41
C SER A 146 -19.64 -12.03 -16.86
N PRO A 147 -18.61 -12.54 -17.56
CA PRO A 147 -18.81 -13.13 -18.89
C PRO A 147 -19.84 -14.28 -18.92
N ASP A 148 -20.01 -14.97 -17.78
CA ASP A 148 -20.91 -16.13 -17.67
C ASP A 148 -22.33 -15.76 -17.19
N GLY A 149 -22.58 -14.46 -16.95
CA GLY A 149 -23.88 -13.94 -16.52
C GLY A 149 -23.79 -13.12 -15.23
N SER A 150 -24.95 -12.74 -14.68
CA SER A 150 -25.05 -11.90 -13.49
C SER A 150 -25.12 -12.74 -12.21
N LEU A 151 -24.44 -12.29 -11.18
CA LEU A 151 -24.43 -12.81 -9.82
C LEU A 151 -25.15 -11.83 -8.89
N SER A 152 -26.20 -12.29 -8.19
CA SER A 152 -26.84 -11.53 -7.11
C SER A 152 -26.26 -11.98 -5.78
N VAL A 153 -25.87 -11.03 -4.94
CA VAL A 153 -25.33 -11.29 -3.60
C VAL A 153 -26.13 -10.50 -2.57
N ARG A 154 -26.62 -11.22 -1.55
CA ARG A 154 -27.19 -10.64 -0.33
C ARG A 154 -26.17 -10.77 0.78
N ALA A 155 -25.71 -9.65 1.33
CA ALA A 155 -24.70 -9.63 2.38
C ALA A 155 -25.18 -8.83 3.60
N ARG A 156 -24.73 -9.20 4.79
CA ARG A 156 -24.97 -8.37 5.99
C ARG A 156 -24.13 -7.10 5.93
N TYR A 157 -22.89 -7.21 5.46
CA TYR A 157 -21.96 -6.10 5.30
C TYR A 157 -21.22 -6.19 3.97
N VAL A 158 -20.72 -5.04 3.50
CA VAL A 158 -19.87 -4.95 2.31
C VAL A 158 -18.55 -4.27 2.68
N ILE A 159 -17.44 -4.85 2.24
CA ILE A 159 -16.13 -4.21 2.28
C ILE A 159 -15.80 -3.69 0.88
N ALA A 160 -15.74 -2.36 0.75
CA ALA A 160 -15.36 -1.70 -0.48
C ALA A 160 -13.83 -1.58 -0.57
N ALA A 161 -13.20 -2.58 -1.21
CA ALA A 161 -11.75 -2.70 -1.43
C ALA A 161 -11.37 -2.47 -2.91
N ASP A 162 -12.22 -1.78 -3.67
CA ASP A 162 -12.15 -1.62 -5.12
C ASP A 162 -11.29 -0.45 -5.60
N GLY A 163 -10.43 0.05 -4.70
CA GLY A 163 -9.31 0.92 -5.02
C GLY A 163 -9.69 2.37 -5.28
N MET A 164 -8.73 3.16 -5.80
CA MET A 164 -8.85 4.62 -5.98
C MET A 164 -10.11 5.02 -6.76
N TRP A 165 -10.49 4.27 -7.78
CA TRP A 165 -11.64 4.57 -8.65
C TRP A 165 -12.91 3.83 -8.22
N SER A 166 -13.07 3.55 -6.93
CA SER A 166 -14.14 2.75 -6.34
C SER A 166 -15.50 2.91 -7.05
N THR A 167 -15.97 1.80 -7.60
CA THR A 167 -17.31 1.68 -8.18
C THR A 167 -18.35 1.66 -7.08
N THR A 168 -18.06 0.98 -5.96
CA THR A 168 -18.93 0.94 -4.77
C THR A 168 -19.24 2.33 -4.28
N ARG A 169 -18.22 3.19 -4.14
CA ARG A 169 -18.37 4.58 -3.72
C ARG A 169 -19.28 5.38 -4.64
N LYS A 170 -19.11 5.20 -5.96
CA LYS A 170 -19.93 5.87 -6.98
C LYS A 170 -21.40 5.43 -6.94
N LEU A 171 -21.63 4.12 -6.81
CA LEU A 171 -22.98 3.55 -6.76
C LEU A 171 -23.73 3.99 -5.49
N LEU A 172 -23.02 4.22 -4.38
CA LEU A 172 -23.58 4.74 -3.14
C LEU A 172 -23.74 6.28 -3.14
N GLY A 173 -23.39 6.96 -4.23
CA GLY A 173 -23.50 8.41 -4.32
C GLY A 173 -22.55 9.19 -3.40
N VAL A 174 -21.46 8.56 -2.94
CA VAL A 174 -20.44 9.24 -2.13
C VAL A 174 -19.65 10.18 -3.02
N ASP A 175 -19.89 11.48 -2.83
CA ASP A 175 -19.21 12.52 -3.60
C ASP A 175 -17.77 12.71 -3.11
N VAL A 176 -16.84 12.60 -4.01
CA VAL A 176 -15.41 12.88 -3.79
C VAL A 176 -14.95 14.11 -4.57
N GLY A 177 -15.89 14.84 -5.17
CA GLY A 177 -15.62 16.02 -5.98
C GLY A 177 -14.66 15.69 -7.14
N LYS A 178 -13.67 16.58 -7.34
CA LYS A 178 -12.62 16.42 -8.37
C LYS A 178 -11.40 15.65 -7.87
N TYR A 179 -11.51 14.94 -6.74
CA TYR A 179 -10.37 14.22 -6.17
C TYR A 179 -9.86 13.11 -7.11
N ARG A 180 -8.58 13.17 -7.43
CA ARG A 180 -7.88 12.24 -8.33
C ARG A 180 -6.57 11.75 -7.74
N GLY A 181 -6.50 11.57 -6.42
CA GLY A 181 -5.28 11.25 -5.68
C GLY A 181 -4.43 12.49 -5.40
N ASP A 182 -3.63 12.43 -4.37
CA ASP A 182 -2.71 13.50 -3.97
C ASP A 182 -1.36 13.36 -4.65
N TRP A 183 -0.93 12.12 -4.94
CA TRP A 183 0.29 11.82 -5.64
C TRP A 183 0.02 11.25 -7.02
N HIS A 184 0.92 11.53 -7.95
CA HIS A 184 1.02 10.84 -9.23
C HIS A 184 2.35 10.09 -9.26
N ALA A 185 2.28 8.78 -9.51
CA ALA A 185 3.44 7.93 -9.68
C ALA A 185 3.56 7.48 -11.13
N PHE A 186 4.81 7.43 -11.63
CA PHE A 186 5.23 6.74 -12.84
C PHE A 186 6.12 5.58 -12.45
N ARG A 187 5.95 4.43 -13.12
CA ARG A 187 6.74 3.24 -12.90
C ARG A 187 7.01 2.50 -14.20
N GLN A 188 8.20 1.94 -14.32
CA GLN A 188 8.60 1.05 -15.40
C GLN A 188 9.57 -0.01 -14.87
N TYR A 189 9.42 -1.24 -15.33
CA TYR A 189 10.42 -2.28 -15.07
C TYR A 189 11.55 -2.18 -16.08
N PHE A 190 12.77 -2.44 -15.61
CA PHE A 190 13.97 -2.53 -16.42
C PHE A 190 14.61 -3.89 -16.21
N THR A 191 15.09 -4.50 -17.30
CA THR A 191 15.91 -5.72 -17.29
C THR A 191 17.31 -5.40 -17.80
N GLY A 192 18.27 -6.33 -17.63
CA GLY A 192 19.66 -6.10 -18.00
C GLY A 192 20.38 -5.12 -17.07
N VAL A 193 19.85 -4.91 -15.86
CA VAL A 193 20.45 -4.03 -14.85
C VAL A 193 21.76 -4.64 -14.36
N THR A 194 22.85 -3.90 -14.52
CA THR A 194 24.23 -4.31 -14.16
C THR A 194 24.87 -3.40 -13.11
N GLY A 195 24.27 -2.24 -12.86
CA GLY A 195 24.69 -1.28 -11.84
C GLY A 195 24.10 -1.61 -10.45
N PRO A 196 24.35 -0.74 -9.43
CA PRO A 196 23.93 -0.96 -8.05
C PRO A 196 22.44 -1.23 -7.86
N ALA A 197 21.58 -0.74 -8.78
CA ALA A 197 20.13 -0.93 -8.75
C ALA A 197 19.68 -2.41 -8.84
N ASN A 198 20.58 -3.34 -9.16
CA ASN A 198 20.28 -4.77 -9.15
C ASN A 198 20.26 -5.40 -7.75
N ARG A 199 20.74 -4.69 -6.72
CA ARG A 199 20.82 -5.19 -5.32
C ARG A 199 20.47 -4.15 -4.26
N GLN A 200 20.62 -2.85 -4.57
CA GLN A 200 20.37 -1.75 -3.64
C GLN A 200 18.98 -1.15 -3.87
N LEU A 201 18.28 -0.90 -2.80
CA LEU A 201 17.07 -0.07 -2.82
C LEU A 201 17.52 1.40 -2.83
N LEU A 202 17.24 2.09 -3.91
CA LEU A 202 17.69 3.46 -4.14
C LEU A 202 16.51 4.43 -4.09
N VAL A 203 16.66 5.51 -3.34
CA VAL A 203 15.71 6.63 -3.28
C VAL A 203 16.45 7.92 -3.59
N TRP A 204 15.93 8.71 -4.52
CA TRP A 204 16.53 9.96 -4.97
C TRP A 204 15.57 11.13 -4.74
N PHE A 205 15.92 12.02 -3.81
CA PHE A 205 15.25 13.30 -3.63
C PHE A 205 15.79 14.28 -4.65
N GLU A 206 15.12 14.40 -5.78
CA GLU A 206 15.48 15.31 -6.84
C GLU A 206 14.85 16.69 -6.61
N PRO A 207 15.58 17.81 -6.83
CA PRO A 207 15.07 19.15 -6.53
C PRO A 207 13.74 19.51 -7.19
N ASP A 208 13.50 19.00 -8.38
CA ASP A 208 12.32 19.25 -9.20
C ASP A 208 11.15 18.31 -8.89
N LEU A 209 11.38 17.24 -8.11
CA LEU A 209 10.34 16.32 -7.68
C LEU A 209 9.80 16.63 -6.28
N LEU A 210 10.52 17.41 -5.46
CA LEU A 210 10.18 17.63 -4.04
C LEU A 210 8.74 18.13 -3.81
N PRO A 211 8.05 17.63 -2.78
CA PRO A 211 8.46 16.67 -1.74
C PRO A 211 8.52 15.22 -2.23
N GLY A 212 8.24 14.96 -3.50
CA GLY A 212 8.33 13.65 -4.11
C GLY A 212 9.78 13.18 -4.28
N TYR A 213 9.89 11.98 -4.80
CA TYR A 213 11.18 11.32 -5.00
C TYR A 213 11.11 10.35 -6.18
N ALA A 214 12.28 9.99 -6.68
CA ALA A 214 12.43 8.88 -7.60
C ALA A 214 13.03 7.67 -6.88
N TRP A 215 12.79 6.48 -7.41
CA TRP A 215 13.25 5.22 -6.83
C TRP A 215 13.78 4.26 -7.88
N SER A 216 14.60 3.32 -7.41
CA SER A 216 14.92 2.08 -8.09
C SER A 216 14.96 0.96 -7.05
N PHE A 217 14.05 0.01 -7.17
CA PHE A 217 13.92 -1.12 -6.27
C PHE A 217 14.31 -2.41 -7.00
N PRO A 218 15.25 -3.19 -6.48
CA PRO A 218 15.71 -4.43 -7.13
C PRO A 218 14.60 -5.48 -7.09
N VAL A 219 14.22 -6.01 -8.24
CA VAL A 219 13.22 -7.08 -8.36
C VAL A 219 13.89 -8.44 -8.38
N ASP A 220 14.99 -8.54 -9.13
CA ASP A 220 15.87 -9.70 -9.19
C ASP A 220 17.32 -9.25 -9.45
N ASP A 221 18.24 -10.19 -9.70
CA ASP A 221 19.67 -9.88 -9.89
C ASP A 221 19.98 -9.09 -11.17
N ARG A 222 19.00 -8.92 -12.04
CA ARG A 222 19.16 -8.22 -13.32
C ARG A 222 18.01 -7.29 -13.67
N SER A 223 17.05 -7.14 -12.77
CA SER A 223 15.85 -6.33 -13.01
C SER A 223 15.57 -5.37 -11.86
N ALA A 224 15.03 -4.20 -12.18
CA ALA A 224 14.61 -3.20 -11.20
C ALA A 224 13.28 -2.56 -11.58
N ASN A 225 12.49 -2.22 -10.56
CA ASN A 225 11.34 -1.34 -10.65
C ASN A 225 11.80 0.09 -10.46
N VAL A 226 11.74 0.89 -11.51
CA VAL A 226 12.17 2.30 -11.48
C VAL A 226 10.96 3.20 -11.63
N GLY A 227 10.92 4.26 -10.85
CA GLY A 227 9.83 5.20 -10.95
C GLY A 227 10.08 6.52 -10.24
N PHE A 228 9.09 7.38 -10.27
CA PHE A 228 9.03 8.59 -9.46
C PHE A 228 7.59 8.90 -9.06
N GLY A 229 7.44 9.59 -7.94
CA GLY A 229 6.19 10.15 -7.49
C GLY A 229 6.31 11.65 -7.28
N ILE A 230 5.29 12.40 -7.67
CA ILE A 230 5.18 13.83 -7.39
C ILE A 230 3.86 14.15 -6.72
N LEU A 231 3.90 15.10 -5.79
CA LEU A 231 2.68 15.63 -5.20
C LEU A 231 1.92 16.41 -6.27
N ARG A 232 0.63 16.10 -6.42
CA ARG A 232 -0.24 16.74 -7.39
C ARG A 232 -0.47 18.19 -6.98
N LYS A 233 -0.23 19.12 -7.90
CA LYS A 233 -0.55 20.54 -7.78
C LYS A 233 -1.64 20.91 -8.78
N ASP A 234 -2.51 21.84 -8.42
CA ASP A 234 -3.50 22.35 -9.35
C ASP A 234 -2.81 22.95 -10.58
N GLY A 235 -3.32 22.60 -11.76
CA GLY A 235 -2.76 23.03 -13.03
C GLY A 235 -1.58 22.21 -13.56
N GLN A 236 -1.05 21.24 -12.82
CA GLN A 236 -0.04 20.32 -13.33
C GLN A 236 -0.64 19.35 -14.37
N SER A 237 -0.09 19.36 -15.57
CA SER A 237 -0.53 18.47 -16.64
C SER A 237 0.16 17.10 -16.56
N VAL A 238 -0.52 16.06 -17.04
CA VAL A 238 0.09 14.74 -17.28
C VAL A 238 1.26 14.85 -18.26
N GLN A 239 1.27 15.86 -19.11
CA GLN A 239 2.36 16.15 -20.05
C GLN A 239 3.69 16.40 -19.34
N LEU A 240 3.69 17.14 -18.22
CA LEU A 240 4.89 17.36 -17.41
C LEU A 240 5.53 16.05 -16.95
N MET A 241 4.72 15.08 -16.52
CA MET A 241 5.25 13.78 -16.09
C MET A 241 5.86 12.98 -17.24
N LYS A 242 5.29 13.10 -18.44
CA LYS A 242 5.85 12.46 -19.64
C LYS A 242 7.19 13.08 -20.06
N GLU A 243 7.40 14.36 -19.79
CA GLU A 243 8.67 15.07 -20.05
C GLU A 243 9.71 14.75 -18.97
N LEU A 244 9.30 14.69 -17.70
CA LEU A 244 10.17 14.33 -16.57
C LEU A 244 10.72 12.91 -16.67
N TRP A 245 9.96 11.97 -17.22
CA TRP A 245 10.36 10.57 -17.25
C TRP A 245 11.66 10.32 -18.04
N PRO A 246 11.77 10.72 -19.32
CA PRO A 246 13.00 10.54 -20.06
C PRO A 246 14.15 11.38 -19.48
N ASP A 247 13.88 12.58 -18.95
CA ASP A 247 14.88 13.40 -18.29
C ASP A 247 15.48 12.67 -17.08
N LEU A 248 14.62 12.13 -16.19
CA LEU A 248 15.04 11.36 -15.03
C LEU A 248 15.93 10.18 -15.41
N LEU A 249 15.52 9.39 -16.40
CA LEU A 249 16.28 8.23 -16.87
C LEU A 249 17.65 8.61 -17.47
N ASN A 250 17.80 9.82 -17.98
CA ASN A 250 19.05 10.33 -18.54
C ASN A 250 19.98 10.97 -17.51
N ARG A 251 19.56 11.14 -16.24
CA ARG A 251 20.42 11.68 -15.17
C ARG A 251 21.61 10.76 -14.92
N PRO A 252 22.83 11.31 -14.79
CA PRO A 252 24.05 10.49 -14.68
C PRO A 252 23.99 9.42 -13.61
N HIS A 253 23.52 9.75 -12.40
CA HIS A 253 23.41 8.81 -11.28
C HIS A 253 22.34 7.73 -11.49
N VAL A 254 21.26 8.01 -12.22
CA VAL A 254 20.24 7.01 -12.58
C VAL A 254 20.80 6.04 -13.63
N ARG A 255 21.48 6.55 -14.65
CA ARG A 255 22.15 5.72 -15.66
C ARG A 255 23.25 4.84 -15.05
N GLU A 256 24.05 5.41 -14.15
CA GLU A 256 25.06 4.66 -13.39
C GLU A 256 24.43 3.56 -12.54
N ALA A 257 23.33 3.87 -11.84
CA ALA A 257 22.62 2.92 -11.01
C ALA A 257 22.07 1.73 -11.81
N LEU A 258 21.52 1.98 -12.98
CA LEU A 258 20.98 0.94 -13.86
C LEU A 258 22.06 0.18 -14.64
N GLY A 259 23.12 0.87 -15.04
CA GLY A 259 24.17 0.33 -15.90
C GLY A 259 23.83 0.39 -17.40
N PRO A 260 24.86 0.20 -18.28
CA PRO A 260 24.73 0.46 -19.71
C PRO A 260 23.85 -0.55 -20.48
N ALA A 261 23.60 -1.72 -19.91
CA ALA A 261 22.82 -2.80 -20.54
C ALA A 261 21.32 -2.78 -20.16
N ALA A 262 20.92 -1.86 -19.28
CA ALA A 262 19.54 -1.78 -18.80
C ALA A 262 18.60 -1.31 -19.92
N VAL A 263 17.52 -2.06 -20.14
CA VAL A 263 16.49 -1.75 -21.13
C VAL A 263 15.09 -1.87 -20.47
N PRO A 264 14.11 -1.07 -20.92
CA PRO A 264 12.74 -1.22 -20.45
C PRO A 264 12.17 -2.60 -20.76
N GLU A 265 11.53 -3.25 -19.78
CA GLU A 265 10.82 -4.52 -19.95
C GLU A 265 9.45 -4.28 -20.62
N GLU A 266 8.80 -3.18 -20.28
CA GLU A 266 7.48 -2.80 -20.78
C GLU A 266 7.33 -1.27 -20.88
N ALA A 267 6.20 -0.79 -21.37
CA ALA A 267 5.87 0.63 -21.33
C ALA A 267 5.68 1.11 -19.87
N HIS A 268 6.06 2.36 -19.60
CA HIS A 268 5.80 2.96 -18.28
C HIS A 268 4.30 3.04 -17.98
N ARG A 269 3.97 2.90 -16.72
CA ARG A 269 2.60 3.04 -16.20
C ARG A 269 2.51 4.19 -15.21
N ALA A 270 1.35 4.83 -15.18
CA ALA A 270 1.06 5.93 -14.27
C ALA A 270 -0.16 5.59 -13.39
N TRP A 271 -0.11 5.99 -12.13
CA TRP A 271 -1.21 5.77 -11.21
C TRP A 271 -1.31 6.91 -10.18
N PRO A 272 -2.53 7.36 -9.85
CA PRO A 272 -2.73 8.26 -8.73
C PRO A 272 -2.71 7.50 -7.41
N ILE A 273 -2.07 8.09 -6.38
CA ILE A 273 -2.03 7.53 -5.03
C ILE A 273 -2.90 8.42 -4.13
N PRO A 274 -3.94 7.86 -3.50
CA PRO A 274 -4.82 8.60 -2.61
C PRO A 274 -4.28 8.55 -1.18
N THR A 275 -4.16 9.74 -0.53
CA THR A 275 -3.57 9.87 0.82
C THR A 275 -4.38 10.81 1.73
N ARG A 276 -5.71 10.81 1.57
CA ARG A 276 -6.66 11.67 2.31
C ARG A 276 -7.47 10.90 3.34
N LEU A 277 -6.85 10.03 4.09
CA LEU A 277 -7.50 9.39 5.22
C LEU A 277 -8.04 10.47 6.18
N GLY A 278 -9.30 10.35 6.57
CA GLY A 278 -10.03 11.34 7.38
C GLY A 278 -10.86 12.36 6.59
N ASP A 279 -10.65 12.50 5.27
CA ASP A 279 -11.43 13.41 4.43
C ASP A 279 -12.62 12.71 3.74
N LEU A 280 -12.64 11.39 3.73
CA LEU A 280 -13.69 10.55 3.15
C LEU A 280 -14.44 9.80 4.26
N PRO A 281 -15.72 9.47 4.07
CA PRO A 281 -16.43 8.63 5.03
C PRO A 281 -15.76 7.27 5.14
N TYR A 282 -15.58 6.79 6.37
CA TYR A 282 -15.05 5.46 6.67
C TYR A 282 -16.05 4.35 6.35
N ALA A 283 -17.33 4.66 6.58
CA ALA A 283 -18.44 3.76 6.30
C ALA A 283 -19.67 4.57 5.83
N VAL A 284 -20.54 3.91 5.09
CA VAL A 284 -21.89 4.35 4.78
C VAL A 284 -22.82 3.18 5.11
N ASP A 285 -23.57 3.31 6.19
CA ASP A 285 -24.42 2.25 6.73
C ASP A 285 -23.66 0.91 6.87
N ARG A 286 -23.99 -0.08 6.05
CA ARG A 286 -23.42 -1.44 6.05
C ARG A 286 -22.21 -1.62 5.15
N VAL A 287 -21.69 -0.55 4.56
CA VAL A 287 -20.54 -0.58 3.65
C VAL A 287 -19.35 0.14 4.28
N LEU A 288 -18.23 -0.57 4.50
CA LEU A 288 -16.97 -0.02 5.00
C LEU A 288 -15.98 0.12 3.85
N PHE A 289 -15.28 1.26 3.77
CA PHE A 289 -14.26 1.50 2.75
C PHE A 289 -12.88 1.18 3.30
N VAL A 290 -12.02 0.55 2.47
CA VAL A 290 -10.67 0.12 2.88
C VAL A 290 -9.63 0.41 1.77
N GLY A 291 -8.37 0.47 2.14
CA GLY A 291 -7.26 0.71 1.21
C GLY A 291 -7.40 2.01 0.41
N ASP A 292 -7.10 1.96 -0.88
CA ASP A 292 -7.22 3.13 -1.77
C ASP A 292 -8.66 3.69 -1.87
N ALA A 293 -9.69 2.86 -1.65
CA ALA A 293 -11.08 3.32 -1.63
C ALA A 293 -11.36 4.25 -0.43
N LEU A 294 -10.59 4.12 0.65
CA LEU A 294 -10.58 4.98 1.82
C LEU A 294 -9.50 6.07 1.76
N ALA A 295 -8.72 6.13 0.68
CA ALA A 295 -7.57 7.02 0.55
C ALA A 295 -6.52 6.83 1.68
N ALA A 296 -6.26 5.57 2.06
CA ALA A 296 -5.43 5.20 3.19
C ALA A 296 -3.91 5.22 2.93
N GLY A 297 -3.43 5.58 1.74
CA GLY A 297 -2.00 5.65 1.43
C GLY A 297 -1.23 6.63 2.33
N ASP A 298 0.03 6.30 2.65
CA ASP A 298 0.90 7.18 3.45
C ASP A 298 1.22 8.48 2.69
N PRO A 299 0.98 9.66 3.28
CA PRO A 299 1.13 10.94 2.58
C PRO A 299 2.59 11.38 2.38
N MET A 300 3.57 10.70 2.95
CA MET A 300 5.00 11.02 2.79
C MET A 300 5.68 10.09 1.79
N THR A 301 5.43 8.80 1.90
CA THR A 301 6.10 7.78 1.08
C THR A 301 5.27 7.29 -0.10
N GLY A 302 3.95 7.50 -0.06
CA GLY A 302 3.03 6.89 -1.03
C GLY A 302 2.85 5.38 -0.82
N GLU A 303 3.35 4.82 0.31
CA GLU A 303 3.10 3.42 0.68
C GLU A 303 1.61 3.19 0.87
N GLY A 304 1.12 2.05 0.41
CA GLY A 304 -0.30 1.73 0.47
C GLY A 304 -0.60 0.26 0.65
N ILE A 305 0.39 -0.65 0.59
CA ILE A 305 0.16 -2.09 0.72
C ILE A 305 -0.12 -2.43 2.18
N GLY A 306 0.74 -1.97 3.10
CA GLY A 306 0.55 -2.16 4.53
C GLY A 306 -0.75 -1.55 5.03
N GLN A 307 -1.04 -0.31 4.63
CA GLN A 307 -2.27 0.41 4.97
C GLN A 307 -3.51 -0.28 4.41
N ALA A 308 -3.42 -0.84 3.20
CA ALA A 308 -4.51 -1.60 2.61
C ALA A 308 -4.82 -2.85 3.43
N ILE A 309 -3.80 -3.62 3.80
CA ILE A 309 -3.96 -4.83 4.62
C ILE A 309 -4.52 -4.46 6.00
N GLU A 310 -3.94 -3.46 6.67
CA GLU A 310 -4.37 -3.00 8.00
C GLU A 310 -5.85 -2.58 7.99
N THR A 311 -6.25 -1.74 7.03
CA THR A 311 -7.65 -1.27 6.95
C THR A 311 -8.63 -2.40 6.68
N GLY A 312 -8.27 -3.39 5.84
CA GLY A 312 -9.07 -4.58 5.59
C GLY A 312 -9.29 -5.40 6.86
N ARG A 313 -8.24 -5.61 7.65
CA ARG A 313 -8.29 -6.32 8.94
C ARG A 313 -9.14 -5.58 9.97
N LEU A 314 -8.92 -4.27 10.13
CA LEU A 314 -9.68 -3.42 11.07
C LEU A 314 -11.17 -3.37 10.73
N ALA A 315 -11.53 -3.37 9.45
CA ALA A 315 -12.94 -3.39 9.04
C ALA A 315 -13.64 -4.69 9.48
N ILE A 316 -12.98 -5.84 9.38
CA ILE A 316 -13.54 -7.11 9.87
C ILE A 316 -13.55 -7.15 11.40
N ALA A 317 -12.51 -6.65 12.07
CA ALA A 317 -12.49 -6.54 13.53
C ALA A 317 -13.68 -5.72 14.05
N ALA A 318 -14.01 -4.59 13.38
CA ALA A 318 -15.17 -3.77 13.74
C ALA A 318 -16.51 -4.51 13.52
N ILE A 319 -16.65 -5.28 12.43
CA ILE A 319 -17.86 -6.08 12.15
C ILE A 319 -18.04 -7.18 13.20
N THR A 320 -16.94 -7.78 13.67
CA THR A 320 -16.97 -8.91 14.61
C THR A 320 -16.90 -8.47 16.07
N ASP A 321 -16.79 -7.19 16.36
CA ASP A 321 -16.76 -6.68 17.73
C ASP A 321 -18.13 -6.90 18.42
N PRO A 322 -18.19 -7.72 19.49
CA PRO A 322 -19.44 -7.93 20.22
C PRO A 322 -20.06 -6.64 20.78
N ALA A 323 -19.24 -5.62 21.06
CA ALA A 323 -19.72 -4.33 21.57
C ALA A 323 -20.50 -3.53 20.51
N ALA A 324 -20.28 -3.80 19.24
CA ALA A 324 -21.04 -3.17 18.16
C ALA A 324 -22.46 -3.74 18.01
N ALA A 325 -22.72 -4.95 18.56
CA ALA A 325 -24.06 -5.59 18.62
C ALA A 325 -24.78 -5.62 17.26
N ASP A 326 -24.03 -5.80 16.16
CA ASP A 326 -24.53 -5.82 14.77
C ASP A 326 -25.24 -4.50 14.34
N GLN A 327 -24.88 -3.39 14.97
CA GLN A 327 -25.39 -2.06 14.64
C GLN A 327 -24.43 -1.34 13.68
N PRO A 328 -24.83 -1.04 12.43
CA PRO A 328 -23.94 -0.45 11.42
C PRO A 328 -23.26 0.82 11.89
N GLU A 329 -23.99 1.72 12.56
CA GLU A 329 -23.46 2.97 13.09
C GLU A 329 -22.33 2.74 14.11
N ARG A 330 -22.48 1.76 15.01
CA ARG A 330 -21.45 1.41 16.00
C ARG A 330 -20.25 0.77 15.33
N ILE A 331 -20.48 -0.10 14.34
CA ILE A 331 -19.40 -0.71 13.56
C ILE A 331 -18.59 0.38 12.84
N GLY A 332 -19.25 1.32 12.15
CA GLY A 332 -18.60 2.46 11.53
C GLY A 332 -17.80 3.31 12.53
N GLN A 333 -18.38 3.58 13.71
CA GLN A 333 -17.70 4.33 14.78
C GLN A 333 -16.47 3.58 15.35
N HIS A 334 -16.54 2.28 15.57
CA HIS A 334 -15.40 1.47 16.04
C HIS A 334 -14.28 1.48 15.00
N PHE A 335 -14.62 1.26 13.73
CA PHE A 335 -13.66 1.30 12.62
C PHE A 335 -12.96 2.67 12.52
N GLU A 336 -13.72 3.77 12.56
CA GLU A 336 -13.17 5.13 12.58
C GLU A 336 -12.28 5.39 13.80
N GLN A 337 -12.69 4.96 14.99
CA GLN A 337 -11.91 5.13 16.22
C GLN A 337 -10.55 4.42 16.15
N ASP A 338 -10.50 3.21 15.64
CA ASP A 338 -9.25 2.45 15.52
C ASP A 338 -8.30 3.09 14.51
N LEU A 339 -8.81 3.51 13.36
CA LEU A 339 -8.03 4.27 12.37
C LEU A 339 -7.54 5.61 12.93
N SER A 340 -8.38 6.34 13.66
CA SER A 340 -8.02 7.65 14.22
C SER A 340 -6.98 7.56 15.34
N ARG A 341 -6.98 6.47 16.11
CA ARG A 341 -5.98 6.21 17.17
C ARG A 341 -4.61 5.81 16.62
N GLY A 342 -4.59 5.17 15.47
CA GLY A 342 -3.39 4.64 14.81
C GLY A 342 -2.98 5.46 13.59
N MET A 343 -3.44 5.01 12.44
CA MET A 343 -3.02 5.44 11.10
C MET A 343 -3.17 6.94 10.85
N GLU A 344 -4.28 7.58 11.26
CA GLU A 344 -4.43 9.02 11.07
C GLU A 344 -3.38 9.87 11.79
N ARG A 345 -2.94 9.45 12.97
CA ARG A 345 -1.89 10.17 13.72
C ARG A 345 -0.56 10.09 12.99
N ASP A 346 -0.24 8.92 12.44
CA ASP A 346 0.96 8.70 11.66
C ASP A 346 0.89 9.50 10.34
N HIS A 347 -0.27 9.55 9.67
CA HIS A 347 -0.50 10.37 8.49
C HIS A 347 -0.39 11.88 8.75
N ARG A 348 -0.85 12.38 9.90
CA ARG A 348 -0.65 13.79 10.28
C ARG A 348 0.83 14.14 10.43
N MET A 349 1.60 13.25 11.05
CA MET A 349 3.05 13.41 11.16
C MET A 349 3.71 13.36 9.78
N ALA A 350 3.34 12.39 8.94
CA ALA A 350 3.84 12.24 7.59
C ALA A 350 3.56 13.48 6.72
N ARG A 351 2.35 14.06 6.79
CA ARG A 351 2.02 15.34 6.10
C ARG A 351 2.93 16.49 6.58
N THR A 352 3.17 16.60 7.88
CA THR A 352 4.06 17.62 8.43
C THR A 352 5.49 17.48 7.90
N LEU A 353 6.00 16.25 7.86
CA LEU A 353 7.31 15.97 7.31
C LEU A 353 7.40 16.22 5.81
N SER A 354 6.36 15.92 5.05
CA SER A 354 6.29 16.23 3.62
C SER A 354 6.43 17.73 3.33
N VAL A 355 5.93 18.60 4.22
CA VAL A 355 6.14 20.05 4.12
C VAL A 355 7.62 20.40 4.26
N VAL A 356 8.32 19.78 5.21
CA VAL A 356 9.78 19.98 5.39
C VAL A 356 10.55 19.49 4.17
N LEU A 357 10.22 18.29 3.70
CA LEU A 357 10.82 17.67 2.50
C LEU A 357 10.51 18.46 1.21
N GLY A 358 9.47 19.28 1.20
CA GLY A 358 9.09 20.12 0.07
C GLY A 358 10.10 21.21 -0.30
N SER A 359 11.11 21.46 0.53
CA SER A 359 12.19 22.39 0.26
C SER A 359 13.53 21.67 0.11
N ARG A 360 14.36 22.15 -0.83
CA ARG A 360 15.72 21.60 -1.02
C ARG A 360 16.54 21.60 0.27
N ARG A 361 16.49 22.71 1.03
CA ARG A 361 17.22 22.81 2.32
C ARG A 361 16.68 21.85 3.38
N GLY A 362 15.36 21.68 3.44
CA GLY A 362 14.70 20.76 4.36
C GLY A 362 15.04 19.31 4.06
N ALA A 363 14.98 18.90 2.78
CA ALA A 363 15.34 17.57 2.35
C ALA A 363 16.84 17.27 2.59
N ASP A 364 17.74 18.19 2.23
CA ASP A 364 19.18 18.05 2.52
C ASP A 364 19.47 17.95 4.03
N ALA A 365 18.81 18.77 4.84
CA ALA A 365 18.99 18.74 6.29
C ALA A 365 18.46 17.42 6.89
N SER A 366 17.30 16.95 6.44
CA SER A 366 16.70 15.70 6.90
C SER A 366 17.61 14.50 6.62
N VAL A 367 18.11 14.37 5.40
CA VAL A 367 19.03 13.28 5.02
C VAL A 367 20.34 13.37 5.78
N ARG A 368 20.89 14.59 5.98
CA ARG A 368 22.12 14.81 6.74
C ARG A 368 21.97 14.42 8.22
N ILE A 369 20.86 14.81 8.86
CA ILE A 369 20.58 14.48 10.28
C ILE A 369 20.39 12.99 10.43
N ALA A 370 19.57 12.37 9.58
CA ALA A 370 19.36 10.93 9.56
C ALA A 370 20.67 10.15 9.35
N GLY A 371 21.57 10.69 8.54
CA GLY A 371 22.86 10.07 8.22
C GLY A 371 24.01 10.39 9.16
N ALA A 372 23.78 11.14 10.25
CA ALA A 372 24.87 11.71 11.06
C ALA A 372 25.71 10.66 11.81
N THR A 373 25.08 9.60 12.33
CA THR A 373 25.73 8.53 13.08
C THR A 373 25.23 7.16 12.63
N GLY A 374 25.93 6.07 13.02
CA GLY A 374 25.44 4.71 12.78
C GLY A 374 24.08 4.47 13.41
N TRP A 375 23.89 4.93 14.65
CA TRP A 375 22.63 4.81 15.38
C TRP A 375 21.48 5.53 14.66
N THR A 376 21.67 6.78 14.22
CA THR A 376 20.64 7.53 13.50
C THR A 376 20.31 6.89 12.15
N ARG A 377 21.30 6.33 11.44
CA ARG A 377 21.07 5.63 10.16
C ARG A 377 20.19 4.40 10.33
N SER A 378 20.53 3.51 11.26
CA SER A 378 19.74 2.29 11.50
C SER A 378 18.32 2.61 11.98
N ASN A 379 18.17 3.55 12.93
CA ASN A 379 16.82 3.91 13.42
C ASN A 379 15.99 4.66 12.37
N PHE A 380 16.63 5.48 11.53
CA PHE A 380 15.92 6.15 10.43
C PHE A 380 15.45 5.14 9.37
N ALA A 381 16.29 4.14 9.01
CA ALA A 381 15.89 3.08 8.11
C ALA A 381 14.65 2.34 8.66
N ARG A 382 14.71 1.86 9.89
CA ARG A 382 13.59 1.19 10.55
C ARG A 382 12.33 2.05 10.59
N TRP A 383 12.47 3.33 10.94
CA TRP A 383 11.36 4.27 10.96
C TRP A 383 10.78 4.52 9.55
N LEU A 384 11.62 4.66 8.54
CA LEU A 384 11.21 4.85 7.15
C LEU A 384 10.39 3.65 6.64
N PHE A 385 10.77 2.45 7.06
CA PHE A 385 10.09 1.20 6.72
C PHE A 385 8.98 0.81 7.72
N GLU A 386 8.48 1.75 8.54
CA GLU A 386 7.31 1.54 9.41
C GLU A 386 7.47 0.41 10.44
N ASP A 387 8.72 0.14 10.86
CA ASP A 387 9.00 -0.81 11.94
C ASP A 387 8.36 -0.35 13.28
N TYR A 388 8.20 0.95 13.43
CA TYR A 388 7.45 1.57 14.52
C TYR A 388 6.67 2.80 14.03
N PRO A 389 5.62 3.22 14.79
CA PRO A 389 4.73 4.30 14.35
C PRO A 389 5.48 5.58 13.98
N ARG A 390 5.11 6.21 12.87
CA ARG A 390 5.75 7.47 12.45
C ARG A 390 5.67 8.56 13.50
N ALA A 391 4.52 8.66 14.18
CA ALA A 391 4.31 9.61 15.27
C ALA A 391 4.79 9.11 16.65
N ALA A 392 5.62 8.06 16.72
CA ALA A 392 6.06 7.46 17.97
C ALA A 392 6.60 8.50 18.96
N LEU A 393 7.46 9.43 18.52
CA LEU A 393 8.04 10.48 19.37
C LEU A 393 6.99 11.43 19.98
N LEU A 394 5.85 11.62 19.30
CA LEU A 394 4.75 12.49 19.73
C LEU A 394 3.63 11.74 20.45
N THR A 395 3.71 10.42 20.52
CA THR A 395 2.67 9.56 21.09
C THR A 395 3.25 8.59 22.14
N PRO A 396 3.70 9.07 23.31
CA PRO A 396 4.34 8.22 24.34
C PRO A 396 3.46 7.04 24.80
N ARG A 397 2.13 7.18 24.73
CA ARG A 397 1.20 6.09 25.06
C ARG A 397 1.31 4.87 24.13
N ARG A 398 1.91 5.01 22.94
CA ARG A 398 2.19 3.94 21.99
C ARG A 398 3.54 3.28 22.21
N TRP A 399 4.35 3.79 23.16
CA TRP A 399 5.65 3.22 23.49
C TRP A 399 5.46 1.88 24.21
N ARG A 400 6.09 0.88 23.67
CA ARG A 400 6.17 -0.46 24.26
C ARG A 400 7.62 -0.77 24.59
N ARG A 401 7.84 -1.61 25.59
CA ARG A 401 9.19 -2.11 25.88
C ARG A 401 9.72 -2.83 24.64
N GLY A 402 10.92 -2.47 24.22
CA GLY A 402 11.51 -3.03 22.99
C GLY A 402 11.08 -2.36 21.67
N LEU A 403 10.37 -1.21 21.69
CA LEU A 403 9.89 -0.51 20.49
C LEU A 403 10.98 -0.34 19.41
N PHE A 404 12.22 -0.03 19.81
CA PHE A 404 13.36 0.19 18.91
C PHE A 404 14.24 -1.07 18.72
N THR A 405 13.90 -2.17 19.35
CA THR A 405 14.67 -3.44 19.31
C THR A 405 13.80 -4.64 18.96
N SER A 406 12.56 -4.41 18.51
CA SER A 406 11.69 -5.50 18.04
C SER A 406 12.32 -6.19 16.83
N PRO A 407 12.21 -7.52 16.70
CA PRO A 407 12.64 -8.22 15.50
C PRO A 407 11.77 -7.78 14.30
N GLY A 408 12.28 -8.02 13.10
CA GLY A 408 11.52 -7.88 11.86
C GLY A 408 10.36 -8.88 11.77
N ALA A 409 9.66 -8.90 10.65
CA ALA A 409 8.69 -9.94 10.35
C ALA A 409 9.41 -11.25 10.00
N TYR A 410 8.72 -12.37 10.18
CA TYR A 410 9.26 -13.71 9.91
C TYR A 410 10.56 -14.03 10.68
N ALA A 411 10.76 -13.43 11.84
CA ALA A 411 11.78 -13.83 12.77
C ALA A 411 11.33 -15.16 13.38
N GLY A 412 12.09 -16.23 13.19
CA GLY A 412 11.79 -17.61 13.61
C GLY A 412 11.58 -17.77 15.12
#